data_29e4dffec9e10ac9b60601d3167e91cc
#
_entry.id   29e4dffec9e10ac9b60601d3167e91cc
#
_cell.length_a   1.000
_cell.length_b   1.000
_cell.length_c   1.000
_cell.angle_alpha   90.00
_cell.angle_beta   90.00
_cell.angle_gamma   90.00
#
_symmetry.space_group_name_H-M   'P 1'
#
loop_
_entity.id
_entity.type
_entity.pdbx_description
1 polymer ?
#
loop_
_entity_poly.entity_id
_entity_poly.type
_entity_poly.pdbx_seq_one_letter_code
_entity_poly.pdbx_strand_id
1 'polypeptide(L)'
;MIPLSVPEIEGNESKYVLDCLNTGWISSAGSYVNQFEDMVAKYAGAKYGVACMNGTVGLHIAQVLLGITKDDHVIAPNITFIATLNAIKYTGAQPILIDVDINNWQMDLGLLEQFLEQNTEFKTTKSGTYCFDTSTNKRVRAIMPVHVLGNIGDMDRLLAIAKKYYLDIIEDSTEALGATFKNKHAGTFGKIGVFSFNGNKIISTGGGGVIVTDDQAIAKKARHLTTQAKISAMDYIHDEIGYNYRLVNVLAAIGVAQMETFNATLQSKASMDRFYRKHLNNVGDIKFQQIPEGTHPNGWLFTFRTSKMRQLLAYLNSNGVQARPFWMPMNQLEMFKKDIYITNANVSATVYNTSISIPSSTGITNKQLQTVVETIKAFYKD
;
A
#
# COMPACT_ATOMS: atom_id res chain seq x y z
N MET A 1 -6.24 -24.89 12.01
CA MET A 1 -6.73 -23.58 11.48
C MET A 1 -5.89 -23.20 10.30
N ILE A 2 -6.51 -22.84 9.16
CA ILE A 2 -5.82 -22.32 7.97
C ILE A 2 -5.68 -20.80 8.14
N PRO A 3 -4.45 -20.25 8.24
CA PRO A 3 -4.26 -18.83 8.53
C PRO A 3 -4.61 -17.94 7.34
N LEU A 4 -4.98 -16.67 7.60
CA LEU A 4 -5.31 -15.70 6.55
C LEU A 4 -4.12 -15.38 5.65
N SER A 5 -3.00 -15.00 6.25
CA SER A 5 -1.75 -14.73 5.55
C SER A 5 -0.58 -14.83 6.53
N VAL A 6 0.33 -15.75 6.24
CA VAL A 6 1.59 -15.92 6.95
C VAL A 6 2.73 -15.85 5.95
N PRO A 7 3.90 -15.32 6.33
CA PRO A 7 5.06 -15.30 5.45
C PRO A 7 5.57 -16.72 5.22
N GLU A 8 6.17 -16.95 4.08
CA GLU A 8 6.93 -18.15 3.74
C GLU A 8 8.41 -17.86 3.97
N ILE A 9 9.06 -18.68 4.79
CA ILE A 9 10.46 -18.49 5.22
C ILE A 9 11.21 -19.79 4.91
N GLU A 10 11.49 -20.02 3.62
CA GLU A 10 12.10 -21.26 3.11
C GLU A 10 13.37 -21.00 2.28
N GLY A 11 13.82 -19.73 2.20
CA GLY A 11 15.02 -19.32 1.46
C GLY A 11 16.26 -19.16 2.33
N ASN A 12 17.04 -18.13 2.03
CA ASN A 12 18.30 -17.81 2.71
C ASN A 12 18.12 -16.95 3.98
N GLU A 13 16.89 -16.75 4.47
CA GLU A 13 16.59 -15.83 5.59
C GLU A 13 17.42 -16.17 6.82
N SER A 14 17.40 -17.43 7.25
CA SER A 14 18.16 -17.90 8.43
C SER A 14 19.65 -17.72 8.24
N LYS A 15 20.19 -17.97 7.03
CA LYS A 15 21.61 -17.82 6.71
C LYS A 15 22.03 -16.35 6.82
N TYR A 16 21.28 -15.43 6.24
CA TYR A 16 21.64 -14.01 6.22
C TYR A 16 21.44 -13.32 7.58
N VAL A 17 20.41 -13.73 8.32
CA VAL A 17 20.24 -13.28 9.71
C VAL A 17 21.39 -13.76 10.60
N LEU A 18 21.80 -15.01 10.44
CA LEU A 18 22.93 -15.56 11.21
C LEU A 18 24.25 -14.84 10.87
N ASP A 19 24.47 -14.49 9.60
CA ASP A 19 25.60 -13.66 9.15
C ASP A 19 25.61 -12.29 9.86
N CYS A 20 24.47 -11.62 9.96
CA CYS A 20 24.35 -10.37 10.73
C CYS A 20 24.73 -10.54 12.20
N LEU A 21 24.32 -11.64 12.82
CA LEU A 21 24.63 -11.93 14.25
C LEU A 21 26.13 -12.26 14.43
N ASN A 22 26.70 -13.07 13.55
CA ASN A 22 28.11 -13.46 13.61
C ASN A 22 29.08 -12.29 13.39
N THR A 23 28.69 -11.36 12.51
CA THR A 23 29.50 -10.18 12.19
C THR A 23 29.22 -8.99 13.10
N GLY A 24 28.14 -9.02 13.88
CA GLY A 24 27.68 -7.91 14.73
C GLY A 24 27.00 -6.76 13.97
N TRP A 25 26.85 -6.85 12.65
CA TRP A 25 26.17 -5.83 11.84
C TRP A 25 24.64 -6.01 11.89
N ILE A 26 24.04 -5.68 13.02
CA ILE A 26 22.57 -5.87 13.24
C ILE A 26 21.75 -4.57 13.09
N SER A 27 22.39 -3.40 13.27
CA SER A 27 21.75 -2.08 13.28
C SER A 27 21.53 -1.54 11.86
N SER A 28 21.26 -0.25 11.71
CA SER A 28 20.96 0.41 10.43
C SER A 28 22.18 0.63 9.52
N ALA A 29 23.38 0.26 9.97
CA ALA A 29 24.58 0.19 9.15
C ALA A 29 24.89 -1.27 8.81
N GLY A 30 24.96 -1.59 7.50
CA GLY A 30 25.26 -2.93 7.04
C GLY A 30 24.95 -3.09 5.56
N SER A 31 25.58 -4.09 4.92
CA SER A 31 25.51 -4.30 3.47
C SER A 31 24.12 -4.74 2.99
N TYR A 32 23.39 -5.49 3.80
CA TYR A 32 22.05 -5.98 3.43
C TYR A 32 21.03 -4.85 3.24
N VAL A 33 21.17 -3.72 3.97
CA VAL A 33 20.28 -2.57 3.78
C VAL A 33 20.40 -2.02 2.37
N ASN A 34 21.63 -1.80 1.88
CA ASN A 34 21.87 -1.28 0.54
C ASN A 34 21.45 -2.31 -0.52
N GLN A 35 21.80 -3.59 -0.32
CA GLN A 35 21.41 -4.65 -1.24
C GLN A 35 19.90 -4.77 -1.37
N PHE A 36 19.15 -4.68 -0.26
CA PHE A 36 17.69 -4.72 -0.28
C PHE A 36 17.09 -3.51 -1.01
N GLU A 37 17.64 -2.29 -0.78
CA GLU A 37 17.23 -1.08 -1.50
C GLU A 37 17.39 -1.26 -3.01
N ASP A 38 18.56 -1.74 -3.44
CA ASP A 38 18.90 -1.92 -4.85
C ASP A 38 18.00 -2.99 -5.49
N MET A 39 17.76 -4.11 -4.80
CA MET A 39 16.89 -5.19 -5.29
C MET A 39 15.45 -4.72 -5.48
N VAL A 40 14.88 -4.01 -4.49
CA VAL A 40 13.51 -3.50 -4.58
C VAL A 40 13.39 -2.43 -5.65
N ALA A 41 14.30 -1.45 -5.70
CA ALA A 41 14.30 -0.40 -6.72
C ALA A 41 14.42 -0.99 -8.13
N LYS A 42 15.38 -1.88 -8.34
CA LYS A 42 15.58 -2.56 -9.63
C LYS A 42 14.35 -3.36 -10.05
N TYR A 43 13.75 -4.11 -9.11
CA TYR A 43 12.57 -4.91 -9.40
C TYR A 43 11.37 -4.03 -9.83
N ALA A 44 11.15 -2.92 -9.12
CA ALA A 44 10.11 -1.96 -9.46
C ALA A 44 10.43 -1.13 -10.72
N GLY A 45 11.67 -1.12 -11.19
CA GLY A 45 12.11 -0.27 -12.31
C GLY A 45 12.32 1.19 -11.92
N ALA A 46 12.51 1.48 -10.63
CA ALA A 46 12.88 2.79 -10.12
C ALA A 46 14.41 2.95 -10.05
N LYS A 47 14.90 4.19 -10.13
CA LYS A 47 16.35 4.46 -10.06
C LYS A 47 16.91 4.35 -8.64
N TYR A 48 16.13 4.69 -7.64
CA TYR A 48 16.58 4.77 -6.24
C TYR A 48 15.57 4.10 -5.30
N GLY A 49 16.10 3.37 -4.31
CA GLY A 49 15.39 2.86 -3.16
C GLY A 49 15.96 3.42 -1.86
N VAL A 50 15.12 3.70 -0.89
CA VAL A 50 15.53 4.08 0.47
C VAL A 50 14.72 3.28 1.48
N ALA A 51 15.39 2.34 2.16
CA ALA A 51 14.75 1.45 3.11
C ALA A 51 14.44 2.17 4.43
N CYS A 52 13.26 1.90 4.99
CA CYS A 52 12.78 2.46 6.24
C CYS A 52 12.08 1.38 7.09
N MET A 53 11.77 1.69 8.35
CA MET A 53 11.28 0.71 9.34
C MET A 53 9.91 0.11 9.02
N ASN A 54 9.07 0.78 8.24
CA ASN A 54 7.78 0.28 7.77
C ASN A 54 7.18 1.20 6.69
N GLY A 55 6.08 0.77 6.04
CA GLY A 55 5.40 1.57 5.04
C GLY A 55 4.85 2.89 5.56
N THR A 56 4.34 2.92 6.80
CA THR A 56 3.76 4.14 7.40
C THR A 56 4.78 5.27 7.49
N VAL A 57 6.00 4.98 7.98
CA VAL A 57 7.06 5.99 8.06
C VAL A 57 7.59 6.35 6.67
N GLY A 58 7.55 5.43 5.71
CA GLY A 58 7.85 5.71 4.32
C GLY A 58 6.87 6.71 3.71
N LEU A 59 5.56 6.52 3.91
CA LEU A 59 4.51 7.44 3.48
C LEU A 59 4.62 8.81 4.16
N HIS A 60 4.97 8.84 5.46
CA HIS A 60 5.22 10.09 6.18
C HIS A 60 6.40 10.85 5.57
N ILE A 61 7.55 10.20 5.39
CA ILE A 61 8.73 10.83 4.78
C ILE A 61 8.45 11.30 3.36
N ALA A 62 7.71 10.53 2.55
CA ALA A 62 7.33 10.94 1.20
C ALA A 62 6.60 12.29 1.19
N GLN A 63 5.73 12.52 2.16
CA GLN A 63 5.01 13.79 2.30
C GLN A 63 5.92 14.93 2.80
N VAL A 64 6.79 14.66 3.78
CA VAL A 64 7.79 15.63 4.25
C VAL A 64 8.71 16.08 3.11
N LEU A 65 9.14 15.14 2.25
CA LEU A 65 9.98 15.41 1.07
C LEU A 65 9.29 16.34 0.05
N LEU A 66 7.97 16.28 -0.05
CA LEU A 66 7.18 17.18 -0.90
C LEU A 66 6.80 18.49 -0.20
N GLY A 67 7.26 18.71 1.04
CA GLY A 67 6.96 19.91 1.80
C GLY A 67 5.49 20.04 2.18
N ILE A 68 4.79 18.92 2.39
CA ILE A 68 3.41 18.90 2.86
C ILE A 68 3.38 19.30 4.34
N THR A 69 2.48 20.21 4.70
CA THR A 69 2.35 20.80 6.02
C THR A 69 0.89 20.86 6.49
N LYS A 70 0.65 21.39 7.68
CA LYS A 70 -0.69 21.61 8.26
C LYS A 70 -1.61 22.50 7.40
N ASP A 71 -1.04 23.27 6.49
CA ASP A 71 -1.78 24.21 5.63
C ASP A 71 -2.19 23.57 4.29
N ASP A 72 -1.93 22.26 4.14
CA ASP A 72 -2.20 21.54 2.93
C ASP A 72 -3.32 20.48 3.12
N HIS A 73 -3.93 20.12 2.00
CA HIS A 73 -4.73 18.93 1.82
C HIS A 73 -3.98 17.87 1.00
N VAL A 74 -4.21 16.60 1.35
CA VAL A 74 -3.80 15.43 0.56
C VAL A 74 -5.04 14.61 0.23
N ILE A 75 -5.28 14.36 -1.05
CA ILE A 75 -6.40 13.53 -1.51
C ILE A 75 -6.02 12.06 -1.35
N ALA A 76 -6.91 11.25 -0.74
CA ALA A 76 -6.73 9.81 -0.57
C ALA A 76 -8.06 9.05 -0.73
N PRO A 77 -8.06 7.74 -1.05
CA PRO A 77 -9.29 6.96 -1.09
C PRO A 77 -9.86 6.73 0.32
N ASN A 78 -11.19 6.66 0.42
CA ASN A 78 -11.88 6.40 1.68
C ASN A 78 -11.76 4.92 2.12
N ILE A 79 -11.35 4.01 1.24
CA ILE A 79 -10.96 2.64 1.57
C ILE A 79 -9.45 2.50 1.43
N THR A 80 -8.81 2.27 2.55
CA THR A 80 -7.39 1.98 2.68
C THR A 80 -7.12 1.39 4.07
N PHE A 81 -5.93 0.84 4.29
CA PHE A 81 -5.45 0.63 5.64
C PHE A 81 -5.14 1.99 6.30
N ILE A 82 -5.43 2.11 7.59
CA ILE A 82 -5.37 3.38 8.33
C ILE A 82 -4.00 4.11 8.23
N ALA A 83 -2.92 3.38 7.93
CA ALA A 83 -1.57 3.93 7.84
C ALA A 83 -1.44 5.07 6.82
N THR A 84 -2.17 5.00 5.70
CA THR A 84 -2.23 6.05 4.67
C THR A 84 -2.64 7.39 5.28
N LEU A 85 -3.77 7.38 6.01
CA LEU A 85 -4.34 8.60 6.62
C LEU A 85 -3.52 9.07 7.82
N ASN A 86 -3.02 8.14 8.63
CA ASN A 86 -2.13 8.48 9.74
C ASN A 86 -0.89 9.21 9.25
N ALA A 87 -0.29 8.75 8.14
CA ALA A 87 0.88 9.41 7.55
C ALA A 87 0.57 10.85 7.10
N ILE A 88 -0.66 11.11 6.59
CA ILE A 88 -1.12 12.47 6.27
C ILE A 88 -1.22 13.30 7.56
N LYS A 89 -1.87 12.78 8.59
CA LYS A 89 -2.04 13.51 9.86
C LYS A 89 -0.71 13.78 10.57
N TYR A 90 0.32 12.95 10.39
CA TYR A 90 1.64 13.19 11.00
C TYR A 90 2.33 14.45 10.48
N THR A 91 2.04 14.90 9.25
CA THR A 91 2.51 16.19 8.73
C THR A 91 1.68 17.39 9.20
N GLY A 92 0.56 17.13 9.90
CA GLY A 92 -0.45 18.12 10.24
C GLY A 92 -1.45 18.41 9.10
N ALA A 93 -1.21 17.89 7.91
CA ALA A 93 -2.12 18.04 6.76
C ALA A 93 -3.48 17.35 7.02
N GLN A 94 -4.47 17.75 6.24
CA GLN A 94 -5.81 17.20 6.32
C GLN A 94 -6.11 16.37 5.06
N PRO A 95 -6.61 15.13 5.19
CA PRO A 95 -7.04 14.36 4.04
C PRO A 95 -8.35 14.89 3.46
N ILE A 96 -8.47 14.78 2.13
CA ILE A 96 -9.76 14.79 1.42
C ILE A 96 -9.99 13.37 0.96
N LEU A 97 -11.05 12.76 1.45
CA LEU A 97 -11.40 11.37 1.18
C LEU A 97 -12.28 11.29 -0.06
N ILE A 98 -11.85 10.54 -1.06
CA ILE A 98 -12.65 10.24 -2.25
C ILE A 98 -13.19 8.82 -2.11
N ASP A 99 -14.48 8.63 -2.39
CA ASP A 99 -15.09 7.31 -2.43
C ASP A 99 -14.47 6.43 -3.52
N VAL A 100 -14.78 5.15 -3.54
CA VAL A 100 -14.18 4.16 -4.43
C VAL A 100 -15.16 3.66 -5.49
N ASP A 101 -14.64 3.17 -6.60
CA ASP A 101 -15.43 2.44 -7.59
C ASP A 101 -15.87 1.08 -7.05
N ILE A 102 -17.15 0.74 -7.25
CA ILE A 102 -17.77 -0.49 -6.71
C ILE A 102 -17.21 -1.78 -7.32
N ASN A 103 -16.63 -1.70 -8.52
CA ASN A 103 -16.16 -2.85 -9.24
C ASN A 103 -14.71 -3.19 -8.88
N ASN A 104 -13.82 -2.20 -8.92
CA ASN A 104 -12.38 -2.40 -8.72
C ASN A 104 -11.86 -1.94 -7.35
N TRP A 105 -12.68 -1.21 -6.56
CA TRP A 105 -12.41 -0.69 -5.21
C TRP A 105 -11.23 0.30 -5.13
N GLN A 106 -10.78 0.79 -6.27
CA GLN A 106 -9.81 1.88 -6.33
C GLN A 106 -10.51 3.23 -6.19
N MET A 107 -9.77 4.31 -5.93
CA MET A 107 -10.31 5.68 -5.89
C MET A 107 -11.16 5.97 -7.14
N ASP A 108 -12.37 6.47 -6.95
CA ASP A 108 -13.25 6.87 -8.07
C ASP A 108 -12.73 8.17 -8.69
N LEU A 109 -12.14 8.03 -9.89
CA LEU A 109 -11.56 9.16 -10.62
C LEU A 109 -12.62 10.13 -11.17
N GLY A 110 -13.88 9.67 -11.34
CA GLY A 110 -14.98 10.56 -11.70
C GLY A 110 -15.34 11.51 -10.56
N LEU A 111 -15.44 10.98 -9.33
CA LEU A 111 -15.64 11.80 -8.13
C LEU A 111 -14.45 12.73 -7.86
N LEU A 112 -13.23 12.25 -8.10
CA LEU A 112 -12.02 13.06 -7.97
C LEU A 112 -12.05 14.26 -8.93
N GLU A 113 -12.35 14.03 -10.21
CA GLU A 113 -12.45 15.11 -11.22
C GLU A 113 -13.56 16.09 -10.86
N GLN A 114 -14.73 15.59 -10.48
CA GLN A 114 -15.86 16.42 -10.07
C GLN A 114 -15.51 17.31 -8.88
N PHE A 115 -14.87 16.75 -7.85
CA PHE A 115 -14.41 17.52 -6.69
C PHE A 115 -13.44 18.62 -7.10
N LEU A 116 -12.41 18.29 -7.87
CA LEU A 116 -11.38 19.25 -8.30
C LEU A 116 -11.96 20.37 -9.17
N GLU A 117 -12.93 20.05 -10.03
CA GLU A 117 -13.57 21.04 -10.91
C GLU A 117 -14.52 21.97 -10.17
N GLN A 118 -15.29 21.46 -9.22
CA GLN A 118 -16.35 22.23 -8.56
C GLN A 118 -15.93 22.88 -7.25
N ASN A 119 -14.90 22.36 -6.58
CA ASN A 119 -14.54 22.75 -5.23
C ASN A 119 -13.11 23.32 -5.12
N THR A 120 -12.41 23.51 -6.24
CA THR A 120 -11.07 24.09 -6.20
C THR A 120 -10.91 25.27 -7.15
N GLU A 121 -9.93 26.12 -6.83
CA GLU A 121 -9.51 27.24 -7.65
C GLU A 121 -8.00 27.27 -7.80
N PHE A 122 -7.51 27.91 -8.86
CA PHE A 122 -6.07 28.12 -9.05
C PHE A 122 -5.65 29.48 -8.53
N LYS A 123 -4.54 29.50 -7.76
CA LYS A 123 -3.85 30.72 -7.34
C LYS A 123 -2.44 30.73 -7.89
N THR A 124 -2.11 31.79 -8.63
CA THR A 124 -0.77 31.97 -9.19
C THR A 124 0.04 32.90 -8.29
N THR A 125 1.24 32.47 -7.93
CA THR A 125 2.22 33.21 -7.14
C THR A 125 3.54 33.31 -7.93
N LYS A 126 4.53 34.03 -7.36
CA LYS A 126 5.88 34.08 -7.96
C LYS A 126 6.56 32.72 -8.09
N SER A 127 6.15 31.73 -7.26
CA SER A 127 6.73 30.37 -7.22
C SER A 127 5.96 29.35 -8.07
N GLY A 128 4.82 29.72 -8.68
CA GLY A 128 4.04 28.84 -9.54
C GLY A 128 2.53 28.97 -9.34
N THR A 129 1.79 28.12 -10.07
CA THR A 129 0.34 27.97 -9.96
C THR A 129 0.01 26.78 -9.07
N TYR A 130 -0.95 26.95 -8.17
CA TYR A 130 -1.32 25.95 -7.17
C TYR A 130 -2.83 25.80 -7.08
N CYS A 131 -3.31 24.61 -6.75
CA CYS A 131 -4.70 24.27 -6.54
C CYS A 131 -5.08 24.48 -5.07
N PHE A 132 -6.20 25.17 -4.82
CA PHE A 132 -6.72 25.44 -3.48
C PHE A 132 -8.16 24.97 -3.35
N ASP A 133 -8.48 24.33 -2.25
CA ASP A 133 -9.86 24.05 -1.86
C ASP A 133 -10.58 25.34 -1.50
N THR A 134 -11.73 25.62 -2.13
CA THR A 134 -12.47 26.87 -1.97
C THR A 134 -13.14 26.98 -0.61
N SER A 135 -13.46 25.87 0.05
CA SER A 135 -14.15 25.84 1.34
C SER A 135 -13.23 26.10 2.53
N THR A 136 -11.99 25.62 2.45
CA THR A 136 -11.01 25.71 3.54
C THR A 136 -9.91 26.74 3.26
N ASN A 137 -9.78 27.17 2.01
CA ASN A 137 -8.67 27.98 1.52
C ASN A 137 -7.28 27.34 1.74
N LYS A 138 -7.23 26.00 1.91
CA LYS A 138 -5.98 25.24 1.99
C LYS A 138 -5.54 24.77 0.61
N ARG A 139 -4.24 24.64 0.43
CA ARG A 139 -3.67 24.12 -0.81
C ARG A 139 -3.93 22.61 -0.91
N VAL A 140 -4.49 22.17 -2.04
CA VAL A 140 -4.48 20.74 -2.39
C VAL A 140 -3.10 20.43 -2.95
N ARG A 141 -2.30 19.66 -2.21
CA ARG A 141 -0.87 19.50 -2.52
C ARG A 141 -0.55 18.25 -3.30
N ALA A 142 -1.23 17.14 -2.97
CA ALA A 142 -0.93 15.84 -3.58
C ALA A 142 -2.17 14.95 -3.64
N ILE A 143 -2.12 13.97 -4.55
CA ILE A 143 -2.99 12.79 -4.53
C ILE A 143 -2.15 11.61 -4.05
N MET A 144 -2.70 10.85 -3.10
CA MET A 144 -2.12 9.61 -2.60
C MET A 144 -3.03 8.43 -2.96
N PRO A 145 -2.96 7.91 -4.20
CA PRO A 145 -3.67 6.69 -4.57
C PRO A 145 -3.14 5.53 -3.73
N VAL A 146 -4.02 4.59 -3.39
CA VAL A 146 -3.67 3.33 -2.73
C VAL A 146 -3.98 2.20 -3.68
N HIS A 147 -3.01 1.35 -3.95
CA HIS A 147 -3.18 0.17 -4.80
C HIS A 147 -3.77 -0.99 -3.99
N VAL A 148 -5.05 -0.85 -3.68
CA VAL A 148 -5.77 -1.71 -2.73
C VAL A 148 -5.75 -3.17 -3.17
N LEU A 149 -5.30 -4.06 -2.25
CA LEU A 149 -5.12 -5.50 -2.46
C LEU A 149 -4.11 -5.85 -3.57
N GLY A 150 -3.21 -4.92 -3.91
CA GLY A 150 -2.25 -5.12 -5.00
C GLY A 150 -2.89 -5.03 -6.39
N ASN A 151 -4.07 -4.39 -6.49
CA ASN A 151 -4.73 -4.06 -7.74
C ASN A 151 -4.51 -2.57 -8.07
N ILE A 152 -4.26 -2.22 -9.32
CA ILE A 152 -3.93 -0.86 -9.75
C ILE A 152 -5.11 -0.30 -10.54
N GLY A 153 -5.50 0.96 -10.25
CA GLY A 153 -6.51 1.70 -11.01
C GLY A 153 -5.96 2.26 -12.32
N ASP A 154 -6.78 3.07 -13.00
CA ASP A 154 -6.38 3.77 -14.24
C ASP A 154 -5.36 4.88 -13.92
N MET A 155 -4.08 4.53 -13.98
CA MET A 155 -2.99 5.47 -13.69
C MET A 155 -2.82 6.52 -14.79
N ASP A 156 -3.18 6.23 -16.04
CA ASP A 156 -3.07 7.21 -17.12
C ASP A 156 -4.04 8.37 -16.87
N ARG A 157 -5.29 8.06 -16.52
CA ARG A 157 -6.29 9.08 -16.17
C ARG A 157 -5.89 9.84 -14.89
N LEU A 158 -5.41 9.14 -13.87
CA LEU A 158 -4.97 9.77 -12.63
C LEU A 158 -3.80 10.74 -12.86
N LEU A 159 -2.81 10.37 -13.67
CA LEU A 159 -1.69 11.23 -14.04
C LEU A 159 -2.15 12.47 -14.82
N ALA A 160 -3.12 12.30 -15.74
CA ALA A 160 -3.70 13.42 -16.49
C ALA A 160 -4.42 14.41 -15.56
N ILE A 161 -5.21 13.89 -14.58
CA ILE A 161 -5.87 14.71 -13.56
C ILE A 161 -4.82 15.47 -12.74
N ALA A 162 -3.84 14.76 -12.18
CA ALA A 162 -2.80 15.37 -11.35
C ALA A 162 -2.04 16.48 -12.09
N LYS A 163 -1.70 16.26 -13.35
CA LYS A 163 -1.06 17.27 -14.21
C LYS A 163 -1.94 18.51 -14.44
N LYS A 164 -3.24 18.30 -14.73
CA LYS A 164 -4.22 19.38 -14.96
C LYS A 164 -4.33 20.31 -13.75
N TYR A 165 -4.27 19.72 -12.54
CA TYR A 165 -4.48 20.45 -11.28
C TYR A 165 -3.18 20.78 -10.52
N TYR A 166 -2.01 20.56 -11.12
CA TYR A 166 -0.69 20.83 -10.51
C TYR A 166 -0.45 20.07 -9.20
N LEU A 167 -0.91 18.83 -9.12
CA LEU A 167 -0.80 17.98 -7.95
C LEU A 167 0.35 16.98 -8.09
N ASP A 168 1.11 16.78 -7.02
CA ASP A 168 2.08 15.67 -6.95
C ASP A 168 1.34 14.35 -6.68
N ILE A 169 1.92 13.22 -7.11
CA ILE A 169 1.42 11.89 -6.77
C ILE A 169 2.43 11.20 -5.86
N ILE A 170 1.93 10.71 -4.72
CA ILE A 170 2.62 9.78 -3.81
C ILE A 170 1.86 8.45 -3.88
N GLU A 171 2.46 7.41 -4.41
CA GLU A 171 1.79 6.11 -4.50
C GLU A 171 1.92 5.34 -3.17
N ASP A 172 0.81 5.08 -2.51
CA ASP A 172 0.76 4.05 -1.48
C ASP A 172 0.69 2.68 -2.15
N SER A 173 1.87 2.13 -2.43
CA SER A 173 2.08 0.83 -3.04
C SER A 173 2.40 -0.26 -2.00
N THR A 174 2.05 -0.02 -0.72
CA THR A 174 2.38 -0.91 0.40
C THR A 174 1.78 -2.32 0.28
N GLU A 175 0.88 -2.52 -0.68
CA GLU A 175 0.23 -3.80 -0.98
C GLU A 175 0.55 -4.32 -2.39
N ALA A 176 1.32 -3.55 -3.19
CA ALA A 176 1.36 -3.71 -4.63
C ALA A 176 2.75 -4.02 -5.21
N LEU A 177 3.72 -4.48 -4.39
CA LEU A 177 4.98 -4.97 -4.95
C LEU A 177 4.68 -6.16 -5.89
N GLY A 178 5.18 -6.10 -7.11
CA GLY A 178 4.91 -7.09 -8.17
C GLY A 178 3.68 -6.79 -9.03
N ALA A 179 2.84 -5.82 -8.67
CA ALA A 179 1.72 -5.40 -9.50
C ALA A 179 2.17 -4.41 -10.59
N THR A 180 1.55 -4.52 -11.79
CA THR A 180 1.85 -3.63 -12.91
C THR A 180 0.57 -3.12 -13.59
N PHE A 181 0.64 -1.93 -14.19
CA PHE A 181 -0.35 -1.38 -15.10
C PHE A 181 0.35 -1.01 -16.41
N LYS A 182 -0.10 -1.59 -17.52
CA LYS A 182 0.53 -1.43 -18.86
C LYS A 182 2.05 -1.66 -18.81
N ASN A 183 2.47 -2.74 -18.14
CA ASN A 183 3.86 -3.15 -17.94
C ASN A 183 4.72 -2.18 -17.12
N LYS A 184 4.14 -1.15 -16.51
CA LYS A 184 4.84 -0.27 -15.56
C LYS A 184 4.46 -0.65 -14.14
N HIS A 185 5.44 -0.76 -13.25
CA HIS A 185 5.26 -1.24 -11.87
C HIS A 185 4.58 -0.20 -10.99
N ALA A 186 3.70 -0.65 -10.08
CA ALA A 186 3.19 0.18 -8.98
C ALA A 186 4.33 0.88 -8.23
N GLY A 187 4.09 2.08 -7.74
CA GLY A 187 5.08 2.88 -7.01
C GLY A 187 6.04 3.65 -7.91
N THR A 188 5.91 3.56 -9.25
CA THR A 188 6.80 4.25 -10.19
C THR A 188 6.07 5.24 -11.12
N PHE A 189 4.76 5.38 -10.98
CA PHE A 189 3.95 6.33 -11.76
C PHE A 189 4.06 7.74 -11.21
N GLY A 190 4.02 7.88 -9.89
CA GLY A 190 4.11 9.14 -9.17
C GLY A 190 5.56 9.61 -8.98
N LYS A 191 5.69 10.68 -8.22
CA LYS A 191 6.99 11.27 -7.86
C LYS A 191 7.73 10.41 -6.84
N ILE A 192 6.97 9.77 -5.94
CA ILE A 192 7.45 8.89 -4.88
C ILE A 192 6.46 7.73 -4.75
N GLY A 193 6.97 6.51 -4.66
CA GLY A 193 6.21 5.32 -4.28
C GLY A 193 6.73 4.72 -2.98
N VAL A 194 5.86 4.02 -2.25
CA VAL A 194 6.23 3.38 -0.98
C VAL A 194 5.74 1.95 -0.94
N PHE A 195 6.64 1.02 -0.69
CA PHE A 195 6.34 -0.39 -0.44
C PHE A 195 6.42 -0.72 1.04
N SER A 196 5.72 -1.78 1.46
CA SER A 196 5.75 -2.29 2.84
C SER A 196 6.10 -3.77 2.86
N PHE A 197 6.87 -4.16 3.87
CA PHE A 197 7.33 -5.52 4.12
C PHE A 197 6.94 -5.99 5.53
N ASN A 198 5.78 -5.52 6.02
CA ASN A 198 5.22 -5.99 7.28
C ASN A 198 4.90 -7.49 7.23
N GLY A 199 4.70 -8.14 8.38
CA GLY A 199 4.58 -9.59 8.53
C GLY A 199 3.51 -10.27 7.67
N ASN A 200 2.50 -9.55 7.21
CA ASN A 200 1.41 -10.09 6.37
C ASN A 200 1.48 -9.67 4.89
N LYS A 201 2.53 -8.97 4.48
CA LYS A 201 2.69 -8.53 3.07
C LYS A 201 3.10 -9.70 2.18
N ILE A 202 3.10 -9.47 0.87
CA ILE A 202 3.39 -10.51 -0.13
C ILE A 202 4.76 -11.18 0.08
N ILE A 203 5.74 -10.40 0.52
CA ILE A 203 6.99 -10.83 1.17
C ILE A 203 7.19 -9.98 2.42
N SER A 204 7.95 -10.50 3.38
CA SER A 204 8.05 -9.89 4.70
C SER A 204 9.49 -9.80 5.20
N THR A 205 9.79 -8.71 5.89
CA THR A 205 10.99 -8.58 6.74
C THR A 205 10.63 -8.55 8.23
N GLY A 206 9.37 -8.92 8.59
CA GLY A 206 8.80 -8.71 9.92
C GLY A 206 8.31 -7.28 10.13
N GLY A 207 9.10 -6.31 9.76
CA GLY A 207 8.79 -4.88 9.66
C GLY A 207 9.77 -4.23 8.70
N GLY A 208 9.29 -3.47 7.73
CA GLY A 208 10.12 -2.82 6.71
C GLY A 208 9.28 -2.03 5.73
N GLY A 209 9.90 -1.06 5.09
CA GLY A 209 9.38 -0.30 3.96
C GLY A 209 10.50 0.13 3.05
N VAL A 210 10.17 0.45 1.80
CA VAL A 210 11.11 1.06 0.85
C VAL A 210 10.40 2.18 0.12
N ILE A 211 10.98 3.37 0.20
CA ILE A 211 10.62 4.53 -0.62
C ILE A 211 11.34 4.37 -1.96
N VAL A 212 10.64 4.51 -3.07
CA VAL A 212 11.23 4.47 -4.42
C VAL A 212 10.95 5.77 -5.16
N THR A 213 11.94 6.20 -5.97
CA THR A 213 11.84 7.42 -6.79
C THR A 213 12.90 7.40 -7.90
N ASP A 214 12.65 8.16 -8.97
CA ASP A 214 13.64 8.42 -10.03
C ASP A 214 14.44 9.70 -9.79
N ASP A 215 14.07 10.48 -8.77
CA ASP A 215 14.72 11.75 -8.43
C ASP A 215 15.84 11.54 -7.39
N GLN A 216 17.08 11.82 -7.80
CA GLN A 216 18.26 11.67 -6.94
C GLN A 216 18.23 12.59 -5.71
N ALA A 217 17.69 13.80 -5.86
CA ALA A 217 17.62 14.76 -4.75
C ALA A 217 16.62 14.27 -3.68
N ILE A 218 15.48 13.74 -4.11
CA ILE A 218 14.49 13.11 -3.23
C ILE A 218 15.11 11.91 -2.51
N ALA A 219 15.79 11.02 -3.24
CA ALA A 219 16.40 9.83 -2.63
C ALA A 219 17.49 10.19 -1.59
N LYS A 220 18.35 11.17 -1.91
CA LYS A 220 19.37 11.66 -0.96
C LYS A 220 18.74 12.27 0.27
N LYS A 221 17.70 13.10 0.08
CA LYS A 221 16.99 13.75 1.19
C LYS A 221 16.22 12.73 2.04
N ALA A 222 15.58 11.72 1.43
CA ALA A 222 14.93 10.62 2.14
C ALA A 222 15.91 9.88 3.05
N ARG A 223 17.08 9.52 2.52
CA ARG A 223 18.15 8.85 3.29
C ARG A 223 18.65 9.71 4.42
N HIS A 224 18.86 11.00 4.18
CA HIS A 224 19.28 11.97 5.17
C HIS A 224 18.27 12.08 6.31
N LEU A 225 16.99 12.31 6.00
CA LEU A 225 15.93 12.44 6.99
C LEU A 225 15.72 11.15 7.81
N THR A 226 15.77 9.98 7.17
CA THR A 226 15.56 8.69 7.87
C THR A 226 16.72 8.28 8.78
N THR A 227 17.87 8.97 8.67
CA THR A 227 19.07 8.78 9.52
C THR A 227 19.35 9.95 10.44
N GLN A 228 18.30 10.58 10.99
CA GLN A 228 18.38 11.68 11.97
C GLN A 228 18.94 13.00 11.36
N ALA A 229 18.94 13.19 10.04
CA ALA A 229 19.51 14.36 9.38
C ALA A 229 20.95 14.67 9.79
N LYS A 230 21.78 13.63 9.88
CA LYS A 230 23.18 13.73 10.32
C LYS A 230 24.09 14.09 9.13
N ILE A 231 24.87 15.16 9.27
CA ILE A 231 25.80 15.66 8.21
C ILE A 231 27.26 15.25 8.48
N SER A 232 27.64 14.96 9.73
CA SER A 232 28.95 14.47 10.08
C SER A 232 28.85 13.17 10.87
N ALA A 233 29.58 12.15 10.43
CA ALA A 233 29.66 10.89 11.16
C ALA A 233 30.49 11.02 12.45
N MET A 234 31.45 11.96 12.49
CA MET A 234 32.38 12.12 13.61
C MET A 234 31.87 13.10 14.67
N ASP A 235 31.22 14.19 14.25
CA ASP A 235 30.95 15.33 15.14
C ASP A 235 29.51 15.38 15.65
N TYR A 236 28.68 14.39 15.31
CA TYR A 236 27.24 14.36 15.69
C TYR A 236 26.49 15.66 15.35
N ILE A 237 26.84 16.28 14.20
CA ILE A 237 26.18 17.50 13.72
C ILE A 237 24.96 17.12 12.88
N HIS A 238 23.84 17.76 13.15
CA HIS A 238 22.56 17.60 12.48
C HIS A 238 22.12 18.98 11.95
N ASP A 239 21.60 19.06 10.73
CA ASP A 239 21.27 20.31 10.07
C ASP A 239 19.76 20.61 10.03
N GLU A 240 18.94 19.59 10.38
CA GLU A 240 17.49 19.74 10.44
C GLU A 240 16.85 18.67 11.33
N ILE A 241 15.51 18.73 11.48
CA ILE A 241 14.76 17.70 12.19
C ILE A 241 14.75 16.42 11.33
N GLY A 242 15.42 15.39 11.80
CA GLY A 242 15.45 14.07 11.19
C GLY A 242 14.70 13.04 12.03
N TYR A 243 14.65 11.81 11.51
CA TYR A 243 13.87 10.71 12.09
C TYR A 243 14.73 9.46 12.24
N ASN A 244 14.49 8.67 13.28
CA ASN A 244 15.10 7.36 13.44
C ASN A 244 14.25 6.30 12.69
N TYR A 245 14.22 6.41 11.37
CA TYR A 245 13.34 5.62 10.52
C TYR A 245 14.09 4.65 9.59
N ARG A 246 15.41 4.59 9.68
CA ARG A 246 16.23 3.71 8.83
C ARG A 246 15.98 2.24 9.16
N LEU A 247 15.80 1.39 8.13
CA LEU A 247 15.69 -0.05 8.29
C LEU A 247 16.98 -0.62 8.91
N VAL A 248 16.86 -1.57 9.82
CA VAL A 248 18.00 -2.27 10.42
C VAL A 248 18.46 -3.44 9.56
N ASN A 249 19.77 -3.75 9.60
CA ASN A 249 20.40 -4.70 8.71
C ASN A 249 19.87 -6.13 8.83
N VAL A 250 19.54 -6.56 10.05
CA VAL A 250 18.98 -7.90 10.28
C VAL A 250 17.62 -8.09 9.59
N LEU A 251 16.78 -7.06 9.55
CA LEU A 251 15.50 -7.11 8.82
C LEU A 251 15.73 -7.01 7.30
N ALA A 252 16.69 -6.18 6.88
CA ALA A 252 17.07 -6.09 5.47
C ALA A 252 17.62 -7.43 4.94
N ALA A 253 18.36 -8.18 5.75
CA ALA A 253 18.87 -9.50 5.42
C ALA A 253 17.74 -10.49 5.10
N ILE A 254 16.66 -10.47 5.88
CA ILE A 254 15.44 -11.22 5.57
C ILE A 254 14.86 -10.75 4.23
N GLY A 255 14.81 -9.43 4.00
CA GLY A 255 14.29 -8.86 2.77
C GLY A 255 15.06 -9.27 1.52
N VAL A 256 16.38 -9.32 1.61
CA VAL A 256 17.25 -9.82 0.51
C VAL A 256 16.89 -11.26 0.15
N ALA A 257 16.79 -12.16 1.15
CA ALA A 257 16.40 -13.54 0.92
C ALA A 257 15.00 -13.68 0.30
N GLN A 258 14.05 -12.90 0.78
CA GLN A 258 12.68 -12.86 0.24
C GLN A 258 12.63 -12.35 -1.21
N MET A 259 13.45 -11.37 -1.56
CA MET A 259 13.54 -10.87 -2.94
C MET A 259 14.18 -11.90 -3.90
N GLU A 260 15.06 -12.76 -3.44
CA GLU A 260 15.65 -13.84 -4.24
C GLU A 260 14.58 -14.83 -4.76
N THR A 261 13.53 -15.07 -4.00
CA THR A 261 12.44 -16.01 -4.32
C THR A 261 11.17 -15.32 -4.82
N PHE A 262 11.16 -13.99 -4.94
CA PHE A 262 9.94 -13.21 -5.14
C PHE A 262 9.14 -13.57 -6.41
N ASN A 263 9.82 -13.94 -7.51
CA ASN A 263 9.11 -14.38 -8.72
C ASN A 263 8.33 -15.67 -8.50
N ALA A 264 8.85 -16.61 -7.72
CA ALA A 264 8.14 -17.83 -7.34
C ALA A 264 6.94 -17.52 -6.45
N THR A 265 7.10 -16.58 -5.51
CA THR A 265 6.01 -16.04 -4.68
C THR A 265 4.87 -15.51 -5.54
N LEU A 266 5.14 -14.67 -6.54
CA LEU A 266 4.12 -14.14 -7.44
C LEU A 266 3.41 -15.23 -8.25
N GLN A 267 4.13 -16.25 -8.71
CA GLN A 267 3.54 -17.39 -9.41
C GLN A 267 2.59 -18.19 -8.50
N SER A 268 2.98 -18.42 -7.24
CA SER A 268 2.13 -19.06 -6.22
C SER A 268 0.85 -18.24 -5.99
N LYS A 269 0.96 -16.93 -5.79
CA LYS A 269 -0.18 -16.01 -5.62
C LYS A 269 -1.12 -16.02 -6.83
N ALA A 270 -0.59 -15.94 -8.04
CA ALA A 270 -1.38 -16.00 -9.25
C ALA A 270 -2.11 -17.35 -9.42
N SER A 271 -1.48 -18.46 -8.99
CA SER A 271 -2.09 -19.80 -9.02
C SER A 271 -3.22 -19.91 -8.00
N MET A 272 -3.03 -19.39 -6.79
CA MET A 272 -4.05 -19.30 -5.74
C MET A 272 -5.26 -18.44 -6.21
N ASP A 273 -5.02 -17.28 -6.78
CA ASP A 273 -6.10 -16.39 -7.29
C ASP A 273 -6.94 -17.11 -8.36
N ARG A 274 -6.27 -17.73 -9.35
CA ARG A 274 -6.96 -18.52 -10.38
C ARG A 274 -7.76 -19.67 -9.78
N PHE A 275 -7.21 -20.36 -8.77
CA PHE A 275 -7.91 -21.46 -8.11
C PHE A 275 -9.20 -20.98 -7.45
N TYR A 276 -9.13 -19.93 -6.63
CA TYR A 276 -10.31 -19.39 -5.95
C TYR A 276 -11.35 -18.86 -6.94
N ARG A 277 -10.96 -18.08 -7.93
CA ARG A 277 -11.89 -17.56 -8.95
C ARG A 277 -12.58 -18.71 -9.69
N LYS A 278 -11.85 -19.74 -10.08
CA LYS A 278 -12.41 -20.91 -10.77
C LYS A 278 -13.43 -21.66 -9.90
N HIS A 279 -13.14 -21.88 -8.63
CA HIS A 279 -13.95 -22.74 -7.78
C HIS A 279 -15.06 -22.05 -7.01
N LEU A 280 -14.97 -20.72 -6.85
CA LEU A 280 -15.98 -19.90 -6.18
C LEU A 280 -16.87 -19.12 -7.18
N ASN A 281 -16.59 -19.19 -8.47
CA ASN A 281 -17.48 -18.64 -9.50
C ASN A 281 -18.85 -19.31 -9.41
N ASN A 282 -19.92 -18.49 -9.40
CA ASN A 282 -21.32 -18.93 -9.28
C ASN A 282 -21.63 -19.67 -7.94
N VAL A 283 -20.87 -19.43 -6.87
CA VAL A 283 -21.19 -19.89 -5.54
C VAL A 283 -21.93 -18.79 -4.77
N GLY A 284 -23.22 -19.03 -4.45
CA GLY A 284 -24.06 -18.03 -3.81
C GLY A 284 -24.13 -16.73 -4.62
N ASP A 285 -23.96 -15.61 -3.92
CA ASP A 285 -23.94 -14.26 -4.50
C ASP A 285 -22.52 -13.65 -4.56
N ILE A 286 -21.48 -14.50 -4.56
CA ILE A 286 -20.08 -14.05 -4.56
C ILE A 286 -19.76 -13.19 -5.79
N LYS A 287 -19.15 -12.03 -5.52
CA LYS A 287 -18.65 -11.10 -6.54
C LYS A 287 -17.18 -10.79 -6.28
N PHE A 288 -16.34 -11.00 -7.29
CA PHE A 288 -14.91 -10.71 -7.20
C PHE A 288 -14.62 -9.24 -7.51
N GLN A 289 -13.53 -8.74 -6.93
CA GLN A 289 -12.94 -7.48 -7.37
C GLN A 289 -12.58 -7.59 -8.85
N GLN A 290 -13.00 -6.61 -9.65
CA GLN A 290 -12.62 -6.52 -11.04
C GLN A 290 -11.18 -6.02 -11.17
N ILE A 291 -10.47 -6.58 -12.12
CA ILE A 291 -9.12 -6.15 -12.47
C ILE A 291 -9.26 -5.16 -13.65
N PRO A 292 -8.83 -3.90 -13.49
CA PRO A 292 -8.85 -2.94 -14.58
C PRO A 292 -8.04 -3.40 -15.79
N GLU A 293 -8.45 -3.01 -16.97
CA GLU A 293 -7.73 -3.35 -18.20
C GLU A 293 -6.27 -2.87 -18.16
N GLY A 294 -5.36 -3.71 -18.58
CA GLY A 294 -3.92 -3.45 -18.53
C GLY A 294 -3.27 -3.63 -17.17
N THR A 295 -4.05 -4.00 -16.12
CA THR A 295 -3.51 -4.28 -14.79
C THR A 295 -3.18 -5.77 -14.63
N HIS A 296 -2.02 -6.04 -14.02
CA HIS A 296 -1.62 -7.36 -13.52
C HIS A 296 -1.43 -7.25 -12.01
N PRO A 297 -2.43 -7.66 -11.20
CA PRO A 297 -2.35 -7.59 -9.74
C PRO A 297 -1.37 -8.63 -9.19
N ASN A 298 -0.82 -8.36 -8.00
CA ASN A 298 0.09 -9.28 -7.34
C ASN A 298 -0.61 -10.41 -6.54
N GLY A 299 -1.93 -10.33 -6.35
CA GLY A 299 -2.70 -11.34 -5.61
C GLY A 299 -2.39 -11.39 -4.11
N TRP A 300 -2.03 -10.27 -3.49
CA TRP A 300 -1.65 -10.22 -2.06
C TRP A 300 -2.65 -10.91 -1.14
N LEU A 301 -3.91 -10.44 -1.10
CA LEU A 301 -5.02 -11.06 -0.35
C LEU A 301 -6.20 -11.30 -1.27
N PHE A 302 -6.74 -12.52 -1.25
CA PHE A 302 -7.94 -12.84 -1.98
C PHE A 302 -9.16 -12.38 -1.19
N THR A 303 -9.89 -11.44 -1.75
CA THR A 303 -11.05 -10.81 -1.14
C THR A 303 -12.21 -10.82 -2.14
N PHE A 304 -13.41 -11.11 -1.66
CA PHE A 304 -14.62 -11.09 -2.47
C PHE A 304 -15.79 -10.49 -1.70
N ARG A 305 -16.86 -10.13 -2.40
CA ARG A 305 -18.09 -9.58 -1.83
C ARG A 305 -19.20 -10.62 -1.80
N THR A 306 -19.99 -10.58 -0.73
CA THR A 306 -21.26 -11.32 -0.57
C THR A 306 -22.19 -10.57 0.37
N SER A 307 -23.51 -10.62 0.14
CA SER A 307 -24.51 -10.05 1.05
C SER A 307 -24.54 -10.75 2.42
N LYS A 308 -24.08 -12.01 2.47
CA LYS A 308 -24.01 -12.83 3.70
C LYS A 308 -22.64 -12.71 4.42
N MET A 309 -21.88 -11.62 4.21
CA MET A 309 -20.49 -11.48 4.66
C MET A 309 -20.30 -11.79 6.16
N ARG A 310 -21.13 -11.23 7.03
CA ARG A 310 -20.99 -11.43 8.49
C ARG A 310 -21.27 -12.86 8.93
N GLN A 311 -22.26 -13.52 8.33
CA GLN A 311 -22.59 -14.92 8.58
C GLN A 311 -21.46 -15.83 8.08
N LEU A 312 -20.98 -15.60 6.86
CA LEU A 312 -19.87 -16.35 6.28
C LEU A 312 -18.58 -16.17 7.08
N LEU A 313 -18.28 -14.96 7.54
CA LEU A 313 -17.12 -14.66 8.39
C LEU A 313 -17.14 -15.48 9.69
N ALA A 314 -18.28 -15.51 10.38
CA ALA A 314 -18.45 -16.30 11.60
C ALA A 314 -18.30 -17.81 11.30
N TYR A 315 -18.96 -18.29 10.25
CA TYR A 315 -18.93 -19.70 9.84
C TYR A 315 -17.52 -20.18 9.49
N LEU A 316 -16.75 -19.41 8.68
CA LEU A 316 -15.39 -19.77 8.32
C LEU A 316 -14.48 -19.88 9.55
N ASN A 317 -14.51 -18.85 10.41
CA ASN A 317 -13.66 -18.85 11.61
C ASN A 317 -14.02 -19.99 12.59
N SER A 318 -15.30 -20.35 12.73
CA SER A 318 -15.73 -21.51 13.57
C SER A 318 -15.34 -22.85 12.95
N ASN A 319 -15.15 -22.92 11.62
CA ASN A 319 -14.72 -24.14 10.91
C ASN A 319 -13.21 -24.16 10.61
N GLY A 320 -12.39 -23.39 11.36
CA GLY A 320 -10.93 -23.47 11.27
C GLY A 320 -10.33 -22.80 10.04
N VAL A 321 -11.09 -21.96 9.33
CA VAL A 321 -10.64 -21.15 8.20
C VAL A 321 -10.60 -19.69 8.64
N GLN A 322 -9.39 -19.14 8.86
CA GLN A 322 -9.25 -17.76 9.30
C GLN A 322 -9.69 -16.79 8.20
N ALA A 323 -10.69 -15.98 8.49
CA ALA A 323 -11.17 -14.93 7.60
C ALA A 323 -11.25 -13.60 8.34
N ARG A 324 -11.22 -12.49 7.61
CA ARG A 324 -11.35 -11.13 8.15
C ARG A 324 -12.30 -10.30 7.30
N PRO A 325 -13.04 -9.35 7.91
CA PRO A 325 -13.75 -8.34 7.14
C PRO A 325 -12.73 -7.44 6.44
N PHE A 326 -13.18 -6.75 5.41
CA PHE A 326 -12.38 -5.69 4.79
C PHE A 326 -12.23 -4.49 5.73
N TRP A 327 -11.45 -3.48 5.34
CA TRP A 327 -11.19 -2.31 6.20
C TRP A 327 -12.41 -1.41 6.31
N MET A 328 -12.65 -0.94 7.54
CA MET A 328 -13.67 0.07 7.79
C MET A 328 -13.34 1.35 7.01
N PRO A 329 -14.33 1.96 6.32
CA PRO A 329 -14.11 3.23 5.63
C PRO A 329 -13.57 4.30 6.56
N MET A 330 -12.60 5.07 6.09
CA MET A 330 -11.88 6.05 6.91
C MET A 330 -12.79 7.10 7.51
N ASN A 331 -13.78 7.59 6.75
CA ASN A 331 -14.77 8.57 7.23
C ASN A 331 -15.65 8.06 8.39
N GLN A 332 -15.69 6.76 8.67
CA GLN A 332 -16.42 6.17 9.78
C GLN A 332 -15.57 6.05 11.06
N LEU A 333 -14.25 6.22 10.96
CA LEU A 333 -13.35 6.19 12.10
C LEU A 333 -13.38 7.54 12.83
N GLU A 334 -13.41 7.52 14.16
CA GLU A 334 -13.61 8.71 15.01
C GLU A 334 -12.66 9.86 14.66
N MET A 335 -11.36 9.54 14.43
CA MET A 335 -10.34 10.53 14.18
C MET A 335 -10.44 11.20 12.80
N PHE A 336 -11.21 10.64 11.86
CA PHE A 336 -11.36 11.14 10.49
C PHE A 336 -12.77 11.61 10.13
N LYS A 337 -13.74 11.52 11.06
CA LYS A 337 -15.15 11.90 10.84
C LYS A 337 -15.37 13.35 10.42
N LYS A 338 -14.42 14.22 10.74
CA LYS A 338 -14.48 15.66 10.41
C LYS A 338 -13.74 16.00 9.12
N ASP A 339 -13.05 15.05 8.52
CA ASP A 339 -12.35 15.26 7.26
C ASP A 339 -13.36 15.27 6.10
N ILE A 340 -13.03 15.98 5.03
CA ILE A 340 -13.89 16.12 3.85
C ILE A 340 -14.03 14.73 3.19
N TYR A 341 -15.28 14.30 2.94
CA TYR A 341 -15.58 13.06 2.24
C TYR A 341 -16.47 13.30 1.03
N ILE A 342 -15.98 12.94 -0.14
CA ILE A 342 -16.64 13.11 -1.43
C ILE A 342 -17.21 11.76 -1.87
N THR A 343 -18.52 11.70 -2.00
CA THR A 343 -19.27 10.49 -2.38
C THR A 343 -20.61 10.85 -2.99
N ASN A 344 -21.12 10.01 -3.89
CA ASN A 344 -22.49 10.05 -4.40
C ASN A 344 -23.37 8.96 -3.79
N ALA A 345 -22.79 7.78 -3.47
CA ALA A 345 -23.55 6.58 -3.10
C ALA A 345 -22.97 5.84 -1.89
N ASN A 346 -21.98 6.40 -1.20
CA ASN A 346 -21.27 5.78 -0.08
C ASN A 346 -20.84 4.34 -0.38
N VAL A 347 -20.18 4.17 -1.54
CA VAL A 347 -19.73 2.88 -2.06
C VAL A 347 -18.75 2.20 -1.10
N SER A 348 -17.88 2.97 -0.44
CA SER A 348 -16.96 2.46 0.58
C SER A 348 -17.67 1.67 1.68
N ALA A 349 -18.82 2.14 2.16
CA ALA A 349 -19.61 1.42 3.17
C ALA A 349 -20.17 0.11 2.61
N THR A 350 -20.61 0.10 1.35
CA THR A 350 -21.10 -1.10 0.66
C THR A 350 -19.98 -2.13 0.53
N VAL A 351 -18.79 -1.70 0.08
CA VAL A 351 -17.62 -2.58 -0.05
C VAL A 351 -17.25 -3.17 1.31
N TYR A 352 -17.14 -2.36 2.36
CA TYR A 352 -16.83 -2.84 3.72
C TYR A 352 -17.85 -3.86 4.23
N ASN A 353 -19.14 -3.56 4.11
CA ASN A 353 -20.21 -4.39 4.67
C ASN A 353 -20.38 -5.73 3.94
N THR A 354 -19.84 -5.85 2.74
CA THR A 354 -20.01 -7.04 1.90
C THR A 354 -18.70 -7.79 1.62
N SER A 355 -17.51 -7.24 1.93
CA SER A 355 -16.23 -7.84 1.54
C SER A 355 -15.60 -8.66 2.67
N ILE A 356 -15.06 -9.82 2.29
CA ILE A 356 -14.38 -10.76 3.18
C ILE A 356 -13.08 -11.23 2.53
N SER A 357 -11.99 -11.19 3.30
CA SER A 357 -10.68 -11.74 2.92
C SER A 357 -10.54 -13.16 3.47
N ILE A 358 -10.05 -14.07 2.65
CA ILE A 358 -9.88 -15.50 2.96
C ILE A 358 -8.40 -15.91 2.85
N PRO A 359 -8.00 -17.11 3.31
CA PRO A 359 -6.63 -17.56 3.36
C PRO A 359 -5.86 -17.34 2.05
N SER A 360 -4.74 -16.65 2.17
CA SER A 360 -3.96 -16.16 1.04
C SER A 360 -2.45 -16.26 1.27
N SER A 361 -1.98 -17.14 2.16
CA SER A 361 -0.55 -17.36 2.40
C SER A 361 0.16 -17.84 1.12
N THR A 362 1.42 -17.45 0.91
CA THR A 362 2.22 -17.89 -0.25
C THR A 362 2.39 -19.39 -0.27
N GLY A 363 2.72 -20.01 0.89
CA GLY A 363 2.87 -21.46 1.05
C GLY A 363 1.57 -22.23 1.29
N ILE A 364 0.39 -21.69 0.93
CA ILE A 364 -0.89 -22.39 1.08
C ILE A 364 -0.92 -23.65 0.18
N THR A 365 -1.18 -24.79 0.77
CA THR A 365 -1.20 -26.05 0.03
C THR A 365 -2.50 -26.25 -0.76
N ASN A 366 -2.47 -27.09 -1.80
CA ASN A 366 -3.67 -27.44 -2.58
C ASN A 366 -4.77 -28.04 -1.69
N LYS A 367 -4.40 -28.85 -0.68
CA LYS A 367 -5.35 -29.40 0.28
C LYS A 367 -6.03 -28.31 1.10
N GLN A 368 -5.27 -27.30 1.55
CA GLN A 368 -5.84 -26.16 2.28
C GLN A 368 -6.74 -25.31 1.39
N LEU A 369 -6.33 -25.04 0.14
CA LEU A 369 -7.17 -24.33 -0.84
C LEU A 369 -8.50 -25.06 -1.06
N GLN A 370 -8.44 -26.38 -1.25
CA GLN A 370 -9.64 -27.20 -1.42
C GLN A 370 -10.54 -27.13 -0.17
N THR A 371 -9.98 -27.27 1.03
CA THR A 371 -10.71 -27.14 2.30
C THR A 371 -11.42 -25.80 2.42
N VAL A 372 -10.75 -24.69 2.10
CA VAL A 372 -11.35 -23.34 2.13
C VAL A 372 -12.55 -23.26 1.19
N VAL A 373 -12.40 -23.73 -0.06
CA VAL A 373 -13.47 -23.72 -1.06
C VAL A 373 -14.65 -24.59 -0.64
N GLU A 374 -14.38 -25.79 -0.14
CA GLU A 374 -15.45 -26.72 0.33
C GLU A 374 -16.22 -26.14 1.51
N THR A 375 -15.51 -25.50 2.47
CA THR A 375 -16.16 -24.85 3.61
C THR A 375 -17.05 -23.69 3.14
N ILE A 376 -16.60 -22.87 2.18
CA ILE A 376 -17.43 -21.79 1.60
C ILE A 376 -18.66 -22.39 0.89
N LYS A 377 -18.47 -23.42 0.07
CA LYS A 377 -19.58 -24.07 -0.65
C LYS A 377 -20.59 -24.72 0.29
N ALA A 378 -20.15 -25.31 1.40
CA ALA A 378 -21.04 -25.87 2.40
C ALA A 378 -21.96 -24.79 3.01
N PHE A 379 -21.42 -23.63 3.37
CA PHE A 379 -22.19 -22.48 3.87
C PHE A 379 -23.30 -22.03 2.94
N TYR A 380 -23.15 -22.15 1.63
CA TYR A 380 -24.18 -21.74 0.66
C TYR A 380 -25.14 -22.85 0.26
N LYS A 381 -24.92 -24.10 0.70
CA LYS A 381 -25.84 -25.21 0.46
C LYS A 381 -26.95 -25.30 1.54
N ASP A 382 -26.60 -24.80 2.73
CA ASP A 382 -27.51 -24.68 3.88
C ASP A 382 -28.26 -23.33 3.83
#